data_ac80d474d82da5d99201e7fa0dd74472
#
_entry.id   ac80d474d82da5d99201e7fa0dd74472
#
_cell.length_a   1.000
_cell.length_b   1.000
_cell.length_c   1.000
_cell.angle_alpha   90.00
_cell.angle_beta   90.00
_cell.angle_gamma   90.00
#
_symmetry.space_group_name_H-M   'P 1'
#
loop_
_entity.id
_entity.type
_entity.pdbx_description
1 polymer ?
#
loop_
_entity_poly.entity_id
_entity_poly.type
_entity_poly.pdbx_seq_one_letter_code
_entity_poly.pdbx_strand_id
1 'polypeptide(L)'
;MGMSLEITTRNDVPAAVAYDEIFITWLPTEGKEAVLAKCAELHARGLRPVPHISAFKVRDAADARAIAAAIRPLTGKVFLIRGNTHQEGAFSTVDELVATGAFDGFEIGVGGFPEGNSPLTFEQGIEILRRKRAYAKFVVTQWSLNETAIGRFLDQSPLPVYLGVPNRCSLKQLARFAAICGVENSVKGFLSNPLNMTRFVLGFDPGYLIKAFHGHPRLARFHVYAFGNFAPL
;
A
#
# COMPACT_ATOMS: atom_id res chain seq x y z
N MET A 1 -13.61 12.54 2.89
CA MET A 1 -13.05 11.26 2.40
C MET A 1 -11.93 10.84 3.35
N GLY A 2 -11.91 9.57 3.80
CA GLY A 2 -10.90 9.09 4.73
C GLY A 2 -9.52 8.98 4.10
N MET A 3 -8.48 9.01 4.95
CA MET A 3 -7.09 8.81 4.55
C MET A 3 -6.45 7.68 5.35
N SER A 4 -5.56 6.91 4.73
CA SER A 4 -4.70 5.94 5.39
C SER A 4 -3.24 6.30 5.19
N LEU A 5 -2.39 5.91 6.13
CA LEU A 5 -0.94 6.20 6.10
C LEU A 5 -0.17 4.89 6.03
N GLU A 6 0.82 4.81 5.14
CA GLU A 6 1.78 3.70 5.13
C GLU A 6 3.07 4.10 5.84
N ILE A 7 3.47 3.25 6.78
CA ILE A 7 4.69 3.38 7.57
C ILE A 7 5.51 2.10 7.51
N THR A 8 6.75 2.17 7.96
CA THR A 8 7.54 0.98 8.28
C THR A 8 7.47 0.69 9.78
N THR A 9 7.88 -0.51 10.17
CA THR A 9 8.02 -0.91 11.59
C THR A 9 8.94 0.00 12.39
N ARG A 10 9.88 0.70 11.71
CA ARG A 10 10.90 1.59 12.31
C ARG A 10 10.42 3.03 12.53
N ASN A 11 9.23 3.36 12.06
CA ASN A 11 8.73 4.72 12.20
C ASN A 11 8.10 4.94 13.58
N ASP A 12 8.51 6.04 14.23
CA ASP A 12 7.82 6.56 15.39
C ASP A 12 6.64 7.42 14.91
N VAL A 13 5.45 6.89 15.03
CA VAL A 13 4.24 7.62 14.65
C VAL A 13 3.91 8.64 15.73
N PRO A 14 3.68 9.93 15.40
CA PRO A 14 3.28 10.94 16.38
C PRO A 14 2.03 10.54 17.18
N ALA A 15 1.88 11.05 18.41
CA ALA A 15 0.74 10.74 19.27
C ALA A 15 -0.60 11.12 18.64
N ALA A 16 -0.63 12.25 17.93
CA ALA A 16 -1.80 12.68 17.16
C ALA A 16 -1.52 12.54 15.65
N VAL A 17 -2.20 11.63 14.99
CA VAL A 17 -2.17 11.47 13.53
C VAL A 17 -3.59 11.57 12.98
N ALA A 18 -3.75 12.31 11.89
CA ALA A 18 -5.06 12.54 11.26
C ALA A 18 -5.33 11.49 10.16
N TYR A 19 -5.04 10.22 10.43
CA TYR A 19 -5.26 9.11 9.51
C TYR A 19 -6.17 8.06 10.13
N ASP A 20 -7.11 7.54 9.35
CA ASP A 20 -8.09 6.56 9.82
C ASP A 20 -7.47 5.17 10.03
N GLU A 21 -6.47 4.81 9.25
CA GLU A 21 -5.83 3.50 9.24
C GLU A 21 -4.32 3.67 9.02
N ILE A 22 -3.53 2.88 9.74
CA ILE A 22 -2.06 2.88 9.63
C ILE A 22 -1.61 1.53 9.06
N PHE A 23 -1.18 1.54 7.82
CA PHE A 23 -0.60 0.38 7.15
C PHE A 23 0.86 0.21 7.57
N ILE A 24 1.25 -1.02 7.89
CA ILE A 24 2.59 -1.34 8.44
C ILE A 24 3.30 -2.25 7.46
N THR A 25 4.30 -1.72 6.77
CA THR A 25 5.10 -2.49 5.81
C THR A 25 5.95 -3.52 6.53
N TRP A 26 5.88 -4.79 6.10
CA TRP A 26 6.80 -5.83 6.53
C TRP A 26 8.12 -5.72 5.75
N LEU A 27 9.13 -5.13 6.38
CA LEU A 27 10.42 -4.89 5.74
C LEU A 27 11.14 -6.21 5.39
N PRO A 28 11.89 -6.26 4.27
CA PRO A 28 12.62 -7.46 3.85
C PRO A 28 13.59 -8.01 4.91
N THR A 29 14.21 -7.11 5.67
CA THR A 29 15.24 -7.45 6.67
C THR A 29 14.69 -7.81 8.05
N GLU A 30 13.36 -7.89 8.22
CA GLU A 30 12.71 -8.08 9.52
C GLU A 30 11.86 -9.34 9.55
N GLY A 31 11.77 -9.96 10.73
CA GLY A 31 10.84 -11.03 11.02
C GLY A 31 9.39 -10.51 11.19
N LYS A 32 8.44 -11.44 11.26
CA LYS A 32 7.02 -11.13 11.52
C LYS A 32 6.81 -10.44 12.87
N GLU A 33 7.68 -10.71 13.84
CA GLU A 33 7.65 -10.17 15.18
C GLU A 33 7.67 -8.65 15.21
N ALA A 34 8.42 -8.03 14.29
CA ALA A 34 8.49 -6.58 14.17
C ALA A 34 7.14 -5.97 13.76
N VAL A 35 6.47 -6.59 12.77
CA VAL A 35 5.13 -6.14 12.32
C VAL A 35 4.09 -6.37 13.40
N LEU A 36 4.10 -7.53 14.08
CA LEU A 36 3.16 -7.84 15.16
C LEU A 36 3.34 -6.90 16.35
N ALA A 37 4.59 -6.59 16.74
CA ALA A 37 4.88 -5.64 17.80
C ALA A 37 4.39 -4.23 17.45
N LYS A 38 4.62 -3.76 16.21
CA LYS A 38 4.12 -2.46 15.76
C LYS A 38 2.59 -2.41 15.69
N CYS A 39 1.92 -3.50 15.29
CA CYS A 39 0.46 -3.60 15.36
C CYS A 39 -0.05 -3.44 16.80
N ALA A 40 0.55 -4.15 17.75
CA ALA A 40 0.17 -4.08 19.16
C ALA A 40 0.40 -2.68 19.75
N GLU A 41 1.54 -2.05 19.42
CA GLU A 41 1.86 -0.67 19.80
C GLU A 41 0.77 0.31 19.32
N LEU A 42 0.45 0.27 18.03
CA LEU A 42 -0.53 1.19 17.45
C LEU A 42 -1.95 0.93 17.99
N HIS A 43 -2.33 -0.34 18.14
CA HIS A 43 -3.62 -0.73 18.73
C HIS A 43 -3.76 -0.22 20.17
N ALA A 44 -2.73 -0.38 21.03
CA ALA A 44 -2.72 0.11 22.41
C ALA A 44 -2.88 1.65 22.48
N ARG A 45 -2.54 2.37 21.42
CA ARG A 45 -2.72 3.82 21.29
C ARG A 45 -4.08 4.21 20.69
N GLY A 46 -4.99 3.25 20.48
CA GLY A 46 -6.31 3.48 19.88
C GLY A 46 -6.29 3.73 18.37
N LEU A 47 -5.16 3.48 17.70
CA LEU A 47 -5.04 3.58 16.24
C LEU A 47 -5.48 2.25 15.58
N ARG A 48 -5.83 2.31 14.29
CA ARG A 48 -6.26 1.13 13.53
C ARG A 48 -5.11 0.60 12.65
N PRO A 49 -4.32 -0.38 13.11
CA PRO A 49 -3.24 -0.95 12.33
C PRO A 49 -3.77 -1.85 11.20
N VAL A 50 -3.09 -1.81 10.05
CA VAL A 50 -3.31 -2.73 8.93
C VAL A 50 -1.96 -3.33 8.53
N PRO A 51 -1.61 -4.53 9.03
CA PRO A 51 -0.32 -5.13 8.73
C PRO A 51 -0.25 -5.62 7.28
N HIS A 52 0.90 -5.40 6.64
CA HIS A 52 1.27 -6.10 5.43
C HIS A 52 1.70 -7.52 5.78
N ILE A 53 1.14 -8.50 5.10
CA ILE A 53 1.54 -9.90 5.19
C ILE A 53 2.10 -10.34 3.85
N SER A 54 3.40 -10.62 3.83
CA SER A 54 4.11 -11.05 2.63
C SER A 54 4.02 -12.57 2.48
N ALA A 55 3.41 -13.06 1.40
CA ALA A 55 3.33 -14.48 1.08
C ALA A 55 4.73 -15.12 1.03
N PHE A 56 5.71 -14.42 0.46
CA PHE A 56 7.10 -14.89 0.36
C PHE A 56 7.80 -15.10 1.72
N LYS A 57 7.28 -14.51 2.80
CA LYS A 57 7.88 -14.59 4.14
C LYS A 57 7.13 -15.51 5.09
N VAL A 58 5.93 -15.93 4.75
CA VAL A 58 5.15 -16.88 5.57
C VAL A 58 5.65 -18.29 5.31
N ARG A 59 6.17 -18.96 6.35
CA ARG A 59 6.88 -20.23 6.23
C ARG A 59 6.01 -21.38 5.75
N ASP A 60 4.80 -21.49 6.30
CA ASP A 60 3.83 -22.55 6.02
C ASP A 60 2.42 -22.19 6.52
N ALA A 61 1.46 -23.08 6.34
CA ALA A 61 0.08 -22.86 6.76
C ALA A 61 -0.07 -22.74 8.30
N ALA A 62 0.78 -23.37 9.10
CA ALA A 62 0.77 -23.23 10.55
C ALA A 62 1.24 -21.84 10.96
N ASP A 63 2.30 -21.34 10.31
CA ASP A 63 2.80 -19.98 10.50
C ASP A 63 1.77 -18.92 10.07
N ALA A 64 1.06 -19.13 8.93
CA ALA A 64 -0.05 -18.27 8.51
C ALA A 64 -1.14 -18.17 9.59
N ARG A 65 -1.56 -19.31 10.15
CA ARG A 65 -2.54 -19.35 11.24
C ARG A 65 -2.05 -18.67 12.51
N ALA A 66 -0.79 -18.86 12.87
CA ALA A 66 -0.19 -18.20 14.04
C ALA A 66 -0.14 -16.68 13.89
N ILE A 67 0.24 -16.19 12.71
CA ILE A 67 0.22 -14.75 12.38
C ILE A 67 -1.21 -14.20 12.47
N ALA A 68 -2.18 -14.86 11.83
CA ALA A 68 -3.57 -14.44 11.82
C ALA A 68 -4.16 -14.42 13.25
N ALA A 69 -3.87 -15.43 14.06
CA ALA A 69 -4.30 -15.50 15.48
C ALA A 69 -3.73 -14.33 16.31
N ALA A 70 -2.46 -13.97 16.09
CA ALA A 70 -1.82 -12.84 16.78
C ALA A 70 -2.39 -11.47 16.36
N ILE A 71 -2.81 -11.33 15.12
CA ILE A 71 -3.36 -10.07 14.57
C ILE A 71 -4.84 -9.88 14.93
N ARG A 72 -5.62 -10.94 14.98
CA ARG A 72 -7.09 -10.92 15.12
C ARG A 72 -7.61 -10.07 16.30
N PRO A 73 -6.99 -10.07 17.49
CA PRO A 73 -7.43 -9.18 18.57
C PRO A 73 -7.05 -7.71 18.35
N LEU A 74 -6.15 -7.40 17.40
CA LEU A 74 -5.61 -6.06 17.19
C LEU A 74 -6.31 -5.33 16.03
N THR A 75 -6.76 -6.09 15.01
CA THR A 75 -7.44 -5.54 13.83
C THR A 75 -8.24 -6.60 13.08
N GLY A 76 -9.32 -6.18 12.43
CA GLY A 76 -10.06 -7.02 11.48
C GLY A 76 -9.61 -6.87 10.02
N LYS A 77 -8.53 -6.11 9.76
CA LYS A 77 -8.09 -5.77 8.41
C LYS A 77 -6.62 -6.14 8.18
N VAL A 78 -6.31 -6.71 7.01
CA VAL A 78 -4.94 -7.07 6.61
C VAL A 78 -4.69 -6.68 5.15
N PHE A 79 -3.44 -6.41 4.82
CA PHE A 79 -3.01 -6.16 3.45
C PHE A 79 -2.07 -7.27 2.99
N LEU A 80 -2.56 -8.15 2.09
CA LEU A 80 -1.82 -9.30 1.61
C LEU A 80 -1.05 -8.96 0.34
N ILE A 81 0.26 -9.14 0.39
CA ILE A 81 1.17 -8.90 -0.73
C ILE A 81 1.98 -10.16 -1.03
N ARG A 82 2.43 -10.29 -2.27
CA ARG A 82 3.35 -11.38 -2.63
C ARG A 82 4.70 -11.20 -1.91
N GLY A 83 5.20 -9.99 -1.92
CA GLY A 83 6.58 -9.64 -1.60
C GLY A 83 7.40 -9.41 -2.87
N ASN A 84 8.48 -8.66 -2.75
CA ASN A 84 9.38 -8.26 -3.85
C ASN A 84 10.84 -8.75 -3.65
N THR A 85 11.08 -9.49 -2.58
CA THR A 85 12.40 -10.07 -2.25
C THR A 85 12.45 -11.55 -2.63
N HIS A 86 13.55 -12.20 -2.32
CA HIS A 86 13.67 -13.65 -2.43
C HIS A 86 12.56 -14.35 -1.61
N GLN A 87 11.99 -15.40 -2.18
CA GLN A 87 10.99 -16.21 -1.49
C GLN A 87 11.68 -17.04 -0.39
N GLU A 88 11.30 -16.80 0.86
CA GLU A 88 11.81 -17.50 2.04
C GLU A 88 10.81 -18.55 2.54
N GLY A 89 9.52 -18.32 2.30
CA GLY A 89 8.41 -19.15 2.76
C GLY A 89 7.85 -20.10 1.69
N ALA A 90 6.77 -20.78 2.03
CA ALA A 90 6.15 -21.80 1.17
C ALA A 90 5.27 -21.22 0.06
N PHE A 91 4.81 -19.96 0.17
CA PHE A 91 3.80 -19.40 -0.73
C PHE A 91 4.42 -18.49 -1.80
N SER A 92 4.19 -18.82 -3.07
CA SER A 92 4.65 -18.03 -4.21
C SER A 92 3.67 -16.92 -4.59
N THR A 93 2.42 -17.01 -4.14
CA THR A 93 1.34 -16.09 -4.47
C THR A 93 0.48 -15.76 -3.24
N VAL A 94 -0.26 -14.65 -3.34
CA VAL A 94 -1.28 -14.31 -2.33
C VAL A 94 -2.43 -15.33 -2.35
N ASP A 95 -2.78 -15.85 -3.51
CA ASP A 95 -3.86 -16.83 -3.67
C ASP A 95 -3.57 -18.14 -2.91
N GLU A 96 -2.32 -18.63 -2.96
CA GLU A 96 -1.87 -19.78 -2.15
C GLU A 96 -1.95 -19.50 -0.65
N LEU A 97 -1.55 -18.30 -0.21
CA LEU A 97 -1.64 -17.90 1.19
C LEU A 97 -3.10 -17.83 1.65
N VAL A 98 -4.00 -17.26 0.86
CA VAL A 98 -5.44 -17.19 1.15
C VAL A 98 -6.06 -18.58 1.20
N ALA A 99 -5.66 -19.50 0.32
CA ALA A 99 -6.16 -20.88 0.28
C ALA A 99 -5.89 -21.68 1.58
N THR A 100 -4.99 -21.18 2.46
CA THR A 100 -4.79 -21.78 3.80
C THR A 100 -6.00 -21.60 4.74
N GLY A 101 -6.95 -20.70 4.44
CA GLY A 101 -8.06 -20.29 5.30
C GLY A 101 -7.63 -19.47 6.53
N ALA A 102 -6.33 -19.21 6.73
CA ALA A 102 -5.83 -18.53 7.92
C ALA A 102 -6.38 -17.10 8.09
N PHE A 103 -6.62 -16.42 6.99
CA PHE A 103 -7.11 -15.04 6.97
C PHE A 103 -8.62 -14.91 6.74
N ASP A 104 -9.38 -16.01 6.87
CA ASP A 104 -10.85 -15.98 6.79
C ASP A 104 -11.43 -15.07 7.87
N GLY A 105 -12.41 -14.26 7.48
CA GLY A 105 -13.05 -13.28 8.35
C GLY A 105 -12.29 -11.95 8.51
N PHE A 106 -11.10 -11.79 7.92
CA PHE A 106 -10.47 -10.48 7.78
C PHE A 106 -10.99 -9.73 6.55
N GLU A 107 -11.00 -8.40 6.63
CA GLU A 107 -11.13 -7.53 5.47
C GLU A 107 -9.78 -7.48 4.75
N ILE A 108 -9.65 -8.22 3.66
CA ILE A 108 -8.40 -8.40 2.93
C ILE A 108 -8.24 -7.32 1.86
N GLY A 109 -7.14 -6.57 1.92
CA GLY A 109 -6.65 -5.72 0.84
C GLY A 109 -5.57 -6.40 0.02
N VAL A 110 -5.44 -6.00 -1.25
CA VAL A 110 -4.40 -6.50 -2.18
C VAL A 110 -3.76 -5.36 -2.95
N GLY A 111 -2.55 -5.56 -3.48
CA GLY A 111 -1.82 -4.55 -4.25
C GLY A 111 -2.38 -4.35 -5.66
N GLY A 112 -2.32 -3.12 -6.15
CA GLY A 112 -2.63 -2.71 -7.51
C GLY A 112 -1.55 -1.79 -8.09
N PHE A 113 -1.42 -1.75 -9.42
CA PHE A 113 -0.34 -1.04 -10.10
C PHE A 113 -0.90 -0.22 -11.25
N PRO A 114 -1.13 1.10 -11.09
CA PRO A 114 -1.71 1.96 -12.12
C PRO A 114 -0.88 2.00 -13.41
N GLU A 115 0.44 1.93 -13.32
CA GLU A 115 1.36 1.93 -14.46
C GLU A 115 1.81 0.53 -14.91
N GLY A 116 1.18 -0.53 -14.36
CA GLY A 116 1.63 -1.91 -14.54
C GLY A 116 2.75 -2.26 -13.55
N ASN A 117 3.16 -3.53 -13.58
CA ASN A 117 4.24 -4.06 -12.74
C ASN A 117 4.98 -5.14 -13.53
N SER A 118 6.05 -4.74 -14.23
CA SER A 118 6.83 -5.66 -15.08
C SER A 118 7.14 -6.98 -14.35
N PRO A 119 6.97 -8.14 -15.02
CA PRO A 119 6.64 -8.32 -16.43
C PRO A 119 5.13 -8.23 -16.78
N LEU A 120 4.24 -7.96 -15.82
CA LEU A 120 2.80 -7.88 -16.04
C LEU A 120 2.41 -6.58 -16.73
N THR A 121 1.54 -6.68 -17.73
CA THR A 121 0.88 -5.51 -18.32
C THR A 121 -0.19 -4.96 -17.38
N PHE A 122 -0.68 -3.76 -17.67
CA PHE A 122 -1.80 -3.18 -16.96
C PHE A 122 -3.05 -4.07 -17.02
N GLU A 123 -3.39 -4.58 -18.21
CA GLU A 123 -4.57 -5.43 -18.46
C GLU A 123 -4.49 -6.74 -17.67
N GLN A 124 -3.32 -7.37 -17.66
CA GLN A 124 -3.07 -8.56 -16.84
C GLN A 124 -3.22 -8.26 -15.35
N GLY A 125 -2.77 -7.10 -14.88
CA GLY A 125 -2.96 -6.64 -13.51
C GLY A 125 -4.43 -6.49 -13.14
N ILE A 126 -5.25 -5.88 -14.01
CA ILE A 126 -6.71 -5.75 -13.81
C ILE A 126 -7.39 -7.12 -13.79
N GLU A 127 -6.98 -8.06 -14.67
CA GLU A 127 -7.55 -9.41 -14.68
C GLU A 127 -7.22 -10.19 -13.40
N ILE A 128 -6.01 -10.04 -12.88
CA ILE A 128 -5.64 -10.59 -11.57
C ILE A 128 -6.54 -10.01 -10.47
N LEU A 129 -6.83 -8.71 -10.48
CA LEU A 129 -7.73 -8.10 -9.50
C LEU A 129 -9.17 -8.60 -9.64
N ARG A 130 -9.66 -8.87 -10.86
CA ARG A 130 -10.99 -9.47 -11.07
C ARG A 130 -11.10 -10.84 -10.39
N ARG A 131 -10.08 -11.69 -10.52
CA ARG A 131 -10.06 -12.99 -9.83
C ARG A 131 -10.00 -12.84 -8.32
N LYS A 132 -9.18 -11.91 -7.82
CA LYS A 132 -9.04 -11.64 -6.38
C LYS A 132 -10.30 -11.08 -5.71
N ARG A 133 -11.30 -10.60 -6.46
CA ARG A 133 -12.62 -10.22 -5.89
C ARG A 133 -13.29 -11.34 -5.10
N ALA A 134 -12.92 -12.59 -5.32
CA ALA A 134 -13.44 -13.72 -4.55
C ALA A 134 -13.17 -13.57 -3.03
N TYR A 135 -12.07 -12.91 -2.66
CA TYR A 135 -11.68 -12.74 -1.26
C TYR A 135 -11.29 -11.31 -0.90
N ALA A 136 -10.73 -10.53 -1.81
CA ALA A 136 -10.30 -9.16 -1.54
C ALA A 136 -11.49 -8.19 -1.49
N LYS A 137 -11.44 -7.23 -0.57
CA LYS A 137 -12.45 -6.20 -0.35
C LYS A 137 -12.04 -4.83 -0.88
N PHE A 138 -10.75 -4.55 -0.99
CA PHE A 138 -10.19 -3.32 -1.52
C PHE A 138 -8.83 -3.57 -2.16
N VAL A 139 -8.39 -2.63 -2.99
CA VAL A 139 -7.05 -2.61 -3.58
C VAL A 139 -6.31 -1.35 -3.14
N VAL A 140 -5.07 -1.50 -2.69
CA VAL A 140 -4.15 -0.37 -2.44
C VAL A 140 -3.22 -0.25 -3.63
N THR A 141 -3.17 0.91 -4.26
CA THR A 141 -2.28 1.08 -5.41
C THR A 141 -0.87 1.44 -4.97
N GLN A 142 0.11 0.97 -5.74
CA GLN A 142 1.41 1.63 -5.74
C GLN A 142 1.19 3.10 -6.11
N TRP A 143 1.98 4.01 -5.53
CA TRP A 143 1.86 5.42 -5.85
C TRP A 143 2.32 5.71 -7.28
N SER A 144 1.69 6.68 -7.89
CA SER A 144 1.98 7.16 -9.24
C SER A 144 1.77 8.67 -9.31
N LEU A 145 2.51 9.34 -10.20
CA LEU A 145 2.32 10.75 -10.54
C LEU A 145 1.65 10.92 -11.91
N ASN A 146 1.34 9.82 -12.58
CA ASN A 146 0.70 9.80 -13.90
C ASN A 146 -0.83 9.79 -13.76
N GLU A 147 -1.43 10.99 -13.86
CA GLU A 147 -2.89 11.17 -13.71
C GLU A 147 -3.67 10.30 -14.72
N THR A 148 -3.18 10.13 -15.95
CA THR A 148 -3.85 9.30 -16.96
C THR A 148 -3.86 7.83 -16.55
N ALA A 149 -2.74 7.32 -16.07
CA ALA A 149 -2.65 5.93 -15.59
C ALA A 149 -3.52 5.70 -14.34
N ILE A 150 -3.54 6.66 -13.42
CA ILE A 150 -4.41 6.62 -12.23
C ILE A 150 -5.89 6.60 -12.64
N GLY A 151 -6.31 7.53 -13.52
CA GLY A 151 -7.69 7.60 -13.99
C GLY A 151 -8.13 6.29 -14.63
N ARG A 152 -7.32 5.76 -15.57
CA ARG A 152 -7.56 4.46 -16.20
C ARG A 152 -7.68 3.32 -15.18
N PHE A 153 -6.84 3.33 -14.14
CA PHE A 153 -6.90 2.31 -13.09
C PHE A 153 -8.19 2.41 -12.26
N LEU A 154 -8.56 3.62 -11.87
CA LEU A 154 -9.80 3.86 -11.12
C LEU A 154 -11.01 3.40 -11.92
N ASP A 155 -11.10 3.76 -13.21
CA ASP A 155 -12.21 3.38 -14.09
C ASP A 155 -12.36 1.87 -14.24
N GLN A 156 -11.25 1.13 -14.32
CA GLN A 156 -11.23 -0.30 -14.61
C GLN A 156 -11.13 -1.18 -13.37
N SER A 157 -10.84 -0.61 -12.19
CA SER A 157 -10.70 -1.39 -10.97
C SER A 157 -11.99 -2.14 -10.62
N PRO A 158 -11.92 -3.46 -10.41
CA PRO A 158 -13.07 -4.24 -9.96
C PRO A 158 -13.35 -4.11 -8.46
N LEU A 159 -12.45 -3.45 -7.71
CA LEU A 159 -12.49 -3.27 -6.25
C LEU A 159 -12.48 -1.79 -5.89
N PRO A 160 -13.02 -1.40 -4.72
CA PRO A 160 -12.80 -0.08 -4.14
C PRO A 160 -11.30 0.21 -4.01
N VAL A 161 -10.88 1.42 -4.40
CA VAL A 161 -9.46 1.78 -4.51
C VAL A 161 -9.02 2.66 -3.34
N TYR A 162 -7.94 2.27 -2.70
CA TYR A 162 -7.11 3.10 -1.85
C TYR A 162 -5.97 3.63 -2.72
N LEU A 163 -6.09 4.86 -3.18
CA LEU A 163 -5.14 5.44 -4.14
C LEU A 163 -3.85 5.86 -3.45
N GLY A 164 -2.77 5.20 -3.81
CA GLY A 164 -1.43 5.52 -3.33
C GLY A 164 -0.94 6.88 -3.82
N VAL A 165 -0.58 7.73 -2.88
CA VAL A 165 0.01 9.05 -3.13
C VAL A 165 1.24 9.26 -2.24
N PRO A 166 2.34 9.83 -2.74
CA PRO A 166 3.46 10.19 -1.89
C PRO A 166 3.08 11.38 -0.99
N ASN A 167 3.58 11.40 0.25
CA ASN A 167 3.42 12.56 1.10
C ASN A 167 4.29 13.74 0.61
N ARG A 168 4.09 14.93 1.16
CA ARG A 168 4.96 16.09 0.93
C ARG A 168 6.40 15.74 1.25
N CYS A 169 7.30 15.95 0.31
CA CYS A 169 8.70 15.60 0.46
C CYS A 169 9.60 16.44 -0.45
N SER A 170 10.91 16.41 -0.21
CA SER A 170 11.88 16.98 -1.14
C SER A 170 11.99 16.14 -2.41
N LEU A 171 12.45 16.75 -3.50
CA LEU A 171 12.71 16.05 -4.77
C LEU A 171 13.71 14.87 -4.59
N LYS A 172 14.71 15.05 -3.73
CA LYS A 172 15.68 14.01 -3.39
C LYS A 172 15.01 12.81 -2.71
N GLN A 173 14.10 13.05 -1.77
CA GLN A 173 13.32 12.00 -1.12
C GLN A 173 12.40 11.30 -2.13
N LEU A 174 11.67 12.06 -2.95
CA LEU A 174 10.80 11.50 -3.99
C LEU A 174 11.57 10.56 -4.93
N ALA A 175 12.73 10.99 -5.44
CA ALA A 175 13.56 10.18 -6.31
C ALA A 175 14.08 8.90 -5.60
N ARG A 176 14.51 9.02 -4.34
CA ARG A 176 14.94 7.88 -3.53
C ARG A 176 13.83 6.85 -3.36
N PHE A 177 12.62 7.30 -3.01
CA PHE A 177 11.49 6.40 -2.81
C PHE A 177 10.95 5.85 -4.13
N ALA A 178 11.10 6.60 -5.24
CA ALA A 178 10.80 6.08 -6.57
C ALA A 178 11.65 4.85 -6.91
N ALA A 179 12.95 4.90 -6.62
CA ALA A 179 13.84 3.76 -6.83
C ALA A 179 13.50 2.57 -5.91
N ILE A 180 13.18 2.82 -4.62
CA ILE A 180 12.79 1.76 -3.67
C ILE A 180 11.48 1.08 -4.10
N CYS A 181 10.53 1.86 -4.60
CA CYS A 181 9.19 1.39 -4.98
C CYS A 181 9.09 0.91 -6.44
N GLY A 182 10.15 1.07 -7.25
CA GLY A 182 10.14 0.69 -8.67
C GLY A 182 9.24 1.55 -9.55
N VAL A 183 9.08 2.84 -9.20
CA VAL A 183 8.21 3.80 -9.92
C VAL A 183 9.00 4.98 -10.52
N GLU A 184 10.29 4.77 -10.84
CA GLU A 184 11.14 5.83 -11.41
C GLU A 184 10.59 6.39 -12.72
N ASN A 185 9.92 5.56 -13.52
CA ASN A 185 9.32 6.00 -14.78
C ASN A 185 8.18 6.99 -14.55
N SER A 186 7.41 6.82 -13.48
CA SER A 186 6.37 7.78 -13.07
C SER A 186 6.98 9.16 -12.77
N VAL A 187 8.06 9.18 -11.98
CA VAL A 187 8.76 10.43 -11.64
C VAL A 187 9.41 11.05 -12.86
N LYS A 188 10.10 10.27 -13.72
CA LYS A 188 10.70 10.76 -14.97
C LYS A 188 9.67 11.35 -15.90
N GLY A 189 8.55 10.66 -16.11
CA GLY A 189 7.44 11.13 -16.94
C GLY A 189 6.83 12.44 -16.40
N PHE A 190 6.66 12.54 -15.09
CA PHE A 190 6.17 13.75 -14.44
C PHE A 190 7.14 14.94 -14.62
N LEU A 191 8.43 14.71 -14.40
CA LEU A 191 9.48 15.75 -14.53
C LEU A 191 9.76 16.16 -15.98
N SER A 192 9.43 15.33 -16.97
CA SER A 192 9.60 15.69 -18.40
C SER A 192 8.65 16.80 -18.86
N ASN A 193 7.58 17.07 -18.10
CA ASN A 193 6.67 18.18 -18.39
C ASN A 193 7.13 19.45 -17.65
N PRO A 194 7.52 20.53 -18.39
CA PRO A 194 7.99 21.78 -17.78
C PRO A 194 7.00 22.43 -16.81
N LEU A 195 5.69 22.27 -17.05
CA LEU A 195 4.65 22.78 -16.16
C LEU A 195 4.65 22.11 -14.77
N ASN A 196 5.15 20.88 -14.69
CA ASN A 196 5.25 20.19 -13.43
C ASN A 196 6.48 20.60 -12.62
N MET A 197 7.53 21.09 -13.29
CA MET A 197 8.74 21.56 -12.61
C MET A 197 8.47 22.72 -11.65
N THR A 198 7.52 23.60 -11.97
CA THR A 198 7.15 24.71 -11.10
C THR A 198 6.54 24.25 -9.78
N ARG A 199 5.96 23.03 -9.74
CA ARG A 199 5.38 22.42 -8.53
C ARG A 199 6.44 21.96 -7.51
N PHE A 200 7.73 21.94 -7.93
CA PHE A 200 8.83 21.52 -7.06
C PHE A 200 9.63 22.65 -6.45
N VAL A 201 9.33 23.90 -6.75
CA VAL A 201 10.08 25.06 -6.23
C VAL A 201 10.10 25.08 -4.69
N LEU A 202 9.03 24.62 -4.05
CA LEU A 202 8.89 24.50 -2.59
C LEU A 202 8.85 23.03 -2.09
N GLY A 203 9.27 22.06 -2.92
CA GLY A 203 9.13 20.63 -2.65
C GLY A 203 7.90 20.02 -3.34
N PHE A 204 7.80 18.69 -3.28
CA PHE A 204 6.66 17.98 -3.85
C PHE A 204 5.42 18.07 -2.94
N ASP A 205 4.28 18.45 -3.51
CA ASP A 205 2.97 18.43 -2.87
C ASP A 205 1.98 17.62 -3.73
N PRO A 206 1.38 16.53 -3.21
CA PRO A 206 0.42 15.70 -3.94
C PRO A 206 -0.98 16.32 -4.03
N GLY A 207 -1.20 17.53 -3.53
CA GLY A 207 -2.52 18.18 -3.50
C GLY A 207 -3.23 18.22 -4.86
N TYR A 208 -2.47 18.23 -5.96
CA TYR A 208 -3.05 18.17 -7.30
C TYR A 208 -3.70 16.80 -7.59
N LEU A 209 -3.11 15.69 -7.15
CA LEU A 209 -3.70 14.34 -7.28
C LEU A 209 -4.97 14.22 -6.44
N ILE A 210 -4.94 14.76 -5.21
CA ILE A 210 -6.11 14.77 -4.35
C ILE A 210 -7.24 15.54 -5.02
N LYS A 211 -6.96 16.74 -5.55
CA LYS A 211 -7.93 17.57 -6.26
C LYS A 211 -8.49 16.88 -7.52
N ALA A 212 -7.61 16.21 -8.29
CA ALA A 212 -8.01 15.56 -9.55
C ALA A 212 -8.95 14.37 -9.33
N PHE A 213 -8.74 13.60 -8.25
CA PHE A 213 -9.46 12.34 -8.05
C PHE A 213 -10.45 12.35 -6.89
N HIS A 214 -10.50 13.44 -6.09
CA HIS A 214 -11.49 13.56 -5.03
C HIS A 214 -12.92 13.43 -5.62
N GLY A 215 -13.70 12.52 -5.05
CA GLY A 215 -15.09 12.28 -5.51
C GLY A 215 -15.22 11.24 -6.63
N HIS A 216 -14.12 10.66 -7.13
CA HIS A 216 -14.22 9.56 -8.09
C HIS A 216 -14.96 8.36 -7.48
N PRO A 217 -15.96 7.75 -8.16
CA PRO A 217 -16.85 6.75 -7.57
C PRO A 217 -16.15 5.47 -7.10
N ARG A 218 -14.99 5.13 -7.68
CA ARG A 218 -14.19 3.97 -7.27
C ARG A 218 -13.17 4.29 -6.19
N LEU A 219 -12.90 5.57 -5.92
CA LEU A 219 -11.96 5.99 -4.89
C LEU A 219 -12.61 5.86 -3.51
N ALA A 220 -12.15 4.90 -2.71
CA ALA A 220 -12.60 4.71 -1.33
C ALA A 220 -11.84 5.61 -0.35
N ARG A 221 -10.50 5.77 -0.55
CA ARG A 221 -9.66 6.66 0.24
C ARG A 221 -8.33 6.98 -0.45
N PHE A 222 -7.64 8.02 0.02
CA PHE A 222 -6.24 8.23 -0.31
C PHE A 222 -5.35 7.43 0.65
N HIS A 223 -4.35 6.76 0.10
CA HIS A 223 -3.36 5.99 0.83
C HIS A 223 -2.01 6.70 0.73
N VAL A 224 -1.57 7.29 1.84
CA VAL A 224 -0.41 8.18 1.88
C VAL A 224 0.84 7.41 2.24
N TYR A 225 1.82 7.40 1.36
CA TYR A 225 3.16 6.89 1.65
C TYR A 225 3.93 7.94 2.46
N ALA A 226 4.21 7.66 3.73
CA ALA A 226 4.72 8.65 4.68
C ALA A 226 6.03 9.31 4.26
N PHE A 227 6.98 8.56 3.72
CA PHE A 227 8.34 9.03 3.37
C PHE A 227 9.05 9.77 4.53
N GLY A 228 8.69 9.41 5.78
CA GLY A 228 9.19 10.06 6.99
C GLY A 228 8.45 11.34 7.38
N ASN A 229 7.39 11.71 6.65
CA ASN A 229 6.51 12.82 6.98
C ASN A 229 5.13 12.28 7.40
N PHE A 230 4.65 12.62 8.58
CA PHE A 230 3.38 12.16 9.16
C PHE A 230 2.30 13.24 9.18
N ALA A 231 2.62 14.45 8.69
CA ALA A 231 1.64 15.52 8.57
C ALA A 231 0.52 15.11 7.60
N PRO A 232 -0.73 15.49 7.87
CA PRO A 232 -1.84 15.27 6.94
C PRO A 232 -1.61 16.04 5.64
N LEU A 233 -2.16 15.50 4.54
CA LEU A 233 -2.13 16.15 3.22
C LEU A 233 -3.13 17.31 3.12
#